data_f4199446e58ae52826b4483f6941786f
#
_entry.id   f4199446e58ae52826b4483f6941786f
#
_cell.length_a   1.000
_cell.length_b   1.000
_cell.length_c   1.000
_cell.angle_alpha   90.00
_cell.angle_beta   90.00
_cell.angle_gamma   90.00
#
_symmetry.space_group_name_H-M   'P 1'
#
loop_
_entity.id
_entity.type
_entity.pdbx_description
1 polymer ?
#
loop_
_entity_poly.entity_id
_entity_poly.type
_entity_poly.pdbx_seq_one_letter_code
_entity_poly.pdbx_strand_id
1 'polypeptide(L)'
;MAISASPLVHLFDGHVYIFRAYYSVAPMEAPDGTPTNAAYGFANTLVRYVADERPSHAAVCFDAAMTSFRNEVLPEYKANRGETPDDLGVQFDLCREIALALGFRVYEEPGFEADDLLASATAALLRRRARIRIVT
;
A
#
# COMPACT_ATOMS: atom_id res chain seq x y z
N MET A 1 37.79 -5.84 -5.64
CA MET A 1 36.66 -4.99 -5.26
C MET A 1 35.37 -5.80 -5.44
N ALA A 2 34.64 -6.01 -4.38
CA ALA A 2 33.29 -6.60 -4.50
C ALA A 2 32.40 -5.58 -5.22
N ILE A 3 31.86 -5.93 -6.38
CA ILE A 3 30.81 -5.15 -7.03
C ILE A 3 29.60 -5.29 -6.10
N SER A 4 29.29 -4.24 -5.35
CA SER A 4 28.07 -4.20 -4.54
C SER A 4 26.89 -4.45 -5.47
N ALA A 5 26.19 -5.56 -5.26
CA ALA A 5 25.00 -5.86 -6.05
C ALA A 5 24.01 -4.69 -5.92
N SER A 6 23.42 -4.27 -7.03
CA SER A 6 22.39 -3.23 -7.02
C SER A 6 21.29 -3.58 -6.02
N PRO A 7 20.87 -2.64 -5.15
CA PRO A 7 19.85 -2.91 -4.14
C PRO A 7 18.55 -3.36 -4.81
N LEU A 8 17.87 -4.33 -4.17
CA LEU A 8 16.52 -4.71 -4.55
C LEU A 8 15.53 -3.91 -3.69
N VAL A 9 14.68 -3.14 -4.33
CA VAL A 9 13.64 -2.34 -3.68
C VAL A 9 12.29 -3.02 -3.89
N HIS A 10 11.58 -3.26 -2.80
CA HIS A 10 10.25 -3.87 -2.81
C HIS A 10 9.20 -2.77 -2.70
N LEU A 11 8.33 -2.67 -3.68
CA LEU A 11 7.27 -1.64 -3.75
C LEU A 11 5.90 -2.32 -3.68
N PHE A 12 5.13 -2.00 -2.64
CA PHE A 12 3.80 -2.56 -2.40
C PHE A 12 2.70 -1.63 -2.87
N ASP A 13 1.69 -2.21 -3.50
CA ASP A 13 0.38 -1.59 -3.66
C ASP A 13 -0.42 -1.79 -2.35
N GLY A 14 -0.47 -0.76 -1.51
CA GLY A 14 -1.10 -0.86 -0.21
C GLY A 14 -2.60 -1.14 -0.27
N HIS A 15 -3.31 -0.49 -1.18
CA HIS A 15 -4.76 -0.62 -1.30
C HIS A 15 -5.20 -2.02 -1.70
N VAL A 16 -4.52 -2.66 -2.64
CA VAL A 16 -4.81 -4.06 -3.02
C VAL A 16 -4.79 -4.98 -1.81
N TYR A 17 -3.78 -4.84 -0.97
CA TYR A 17 -3.65 -5.70 0.22
C TYR A 17 -4.63 -5.34 1.33
N ILE A 18 -4.98 -4.07 1.49
CA ILE A 18 -6.02 -3.65 2.45
C ILE A 18 -7.38 -4.23 2.05
N PHE A 19 -7.79 -4.06 0.80
CA PHE A 19 -9.06 -4.60 0.31
C PHE A 19 -9.09 -6.12 0.37
N ARG A 20 -8.00 -6.78 -0.02
CA ARG A 20 -7.90 -8.24 0.06
C ARG A 20 -8.04 -8.73 1.50
N ALA A 21 -7.42 -8.06 2.46
CA ALA A 21 -7.54 -8.37 3.88
C ALA A 21 -8.98 -8.15 4.38
N TYR A 22 -9.59 -7.05 4.02
CA TYR A 22 -10.97 -6.74 4.42
C TYR A 22 -11.97 -7.84 4.02
N TYR A 23 -11.86 -8.32 2.78
CA TYR A 23 -12.78 -9.35 2.28
C TYR A 23 -12.42 -10.78 2.68
N SER A 24 -11.21 -11.04 3.16
CA SER A 24 -10.76 -12.39 3.53
C SER A 24 -10.74 -12.64 5.04
N VAL A 25 -10.65 -11.60 5.86
CA VAL A 25 -10.66 -11.73 7.32
C VAL A 25 -12.05 -11.43 7.85
N ALA A 26 -12.57 -12.31 8.69
CA ALA A 26 -13.88 -12.11 9.32
C ALA A 26 -13.90 -10.79 10.12
N PRO A 27 -15.07 -10.11 10.23
CA PRO A 27 -15.17 -8.89 11.01
C PRO A 27 -14.59 -9.03 12.41
N MET A 28 -13.77 -8.06 12.79
CA MET A 28 -13.08 -7.95 14.08
C MET A 28 -13.17 -6.52 14.58
N GLU A 29 -13.20 -6.38 15.88
CA GLU A 29 -13.21 -5.07 16.54
C GLU A 29 -12.20 -5.03 17.67
N ALA A 30 -11.62 -3.86 17.88
CA ALA A 30 -10.88 -3.55 19.09
C ALA A 30 -11.85 -3.37 20.28
N PRO A 31 -11.37 -3.35 21.54
CA PRO A 31 -12.21 -3.15 22.71
C PRO A 31 -13.05 -1.87 22.70
N ASP A 32 -12.63 -0.84 21.98
CA ASP A 32 -13.34 0.42 21.79
C ASP A 32 -14.37 0.40 20.64
N GLY A 33 -14.53 -0.76 19.97
CA GLY A 33 -15.44 -0.92 18.84
C GLY A 33 -14.85 -0.55 17.47
N THR A 34 -13.59 -0.16 17.39
CA THR A 34 -12.94 0.15 16.12
C THR A 34 -12.79 -1.10 15.26
N PRO A 35 -13.30 -1.13 14.02
CA PRO A 35 -13.10 -2.25 13.12
C PRO A 35 -11.60 -2.48 12.82
N THR A 36 -11.14 -3.72 12.84
CA THR A 36 -9.71 -4.05 12.75
C THR A 36 -9.37 -5.21 11.81
N ASN A 37 -10.34 -5.82 11.16
CA ASN A 37 -10.10 -6.98 10.32
C ASN A 37 -9.16 -6.70 9.14
N ALA A 38 -9.33 -5.59 8.44
CA ALA A 38 -8.45 -5.20 7.34
C ALA A 38 -7.04 -4.89 7.84
N ALA A 39 -6.93 -4.12 8.92
CA ALA A 39 -5.65 -3.78 9.54
C ALA A 39 -4.90 -5.03 10.02
N TYR A 40 -5.60 -5.98 10.64
CA TYR A 40 -5.03 -7.25 11.07
C TYR A 40 -4.49 -8.08 9.90
N GLY A 41 -5.29 -8.26 8.85
CA GLY A 41 -4.87 -9.01 7.67
C GLY A 41 -3.73 -8.34 6.90
N PHE A 42 -3.77 -7.01 6.80
CA PHE A 42 -2.70 -6.22 6.21
C PHE A 42 -1.40 -6.35 7.01
N ALA A 43 -1.45 -6.22 8.33
CA ALA A 43 -0.30 -6.40 9.20
C ALA A 43 0.32 -7.79 9.04
N ASN A 44 -0.48 -8.85 9.06
CA ASN A 44 -0.02 -10.22 8.87
C ASN A 44 0.68 -10.42 7.53
N THR A 45 0.14 -9.82 6.47
CA THR A 45 0.76 -9.88 5.13
C THR A 45 2.14 -9.24 5.14
N LEU A 46 2.28 -8.04 5.69
CA LEU A 46 3.57 -7.34 5.75
C LEU A 46 4.59 -8.05 6.65
N VAL A 47 4.15 -8.50 7.84
CA VAL A 47 5.02 -9.23 8.77
C VAL A 47 5.55 -10.51 8.14
N ARG A 48 4.69 -11.29 7.52
CA ARG A 48 5.10 -12.52 6.83
C ARG A 48 6.05 -12.22 5.69
N TYR A 49 5.76 -11.21 4.89
CA TYR A 49 6.64 -10.81 3.79
C TYR A 49 8.03 -10.42 4.28
N VAL A 50 8.11 -9.62 5.34
CA VAL A 50 9.39 -9.21 5.93
C VAL A 50 10.16 -10.42 6.46
N ALA A 51 9.48 -11.37 7.11
CA ALA A 51 10.10 -12.59 7.63
C ALA A 51 10.66 -13.47 6.52
N ASP A 52 9.94 -13.62 5.42
CA ASP A 52 10.30 -14.52 4.31
C ASP A 52 11.33 -13.88 3.36
N GLU A 53 11.13 -12.64 2.96
CA GLU A 53 11.94 -11.97 1.93
C GLU A 53 13.07 -11.11 2.50
N ARG A 54 12.99 -10.71 3.76
CA ARG A 54 13.99 -9.87 4.47
C ARG A 54 14.44 -8.67 3.64
N PRO A 55 13.51 -7.82 3.16
CA PRO A 55 13.86 -6.71 2.29
C PRO A 55 14.74 -5.69 3.01
N SER A 56 15.82 -5.25 2.37
CA SER A 56 16.63 -4.13 2.87
C SER A 56 16.02 -2.77 2.52
N HIS A 57 15.20 -2.72 1.47
CA HIS A 57 14.54 -1.51 0.99
C HIS A 57 13.09 -1.88 0.62
N ALA A 58 12.14 -1.28 1.30
CA ALA A 58 10.73 -1.51 1.05
C ALA A 58 9.89 -0.26 1.26
N ALA A 59 8.88 -0.09 0.42
CA ALA A 59 7.90 0.98 0.50
C ALA A 59 6.50 0.46 0.22
N VAL A 60 5.50 1.13 0.80
CA VAL A 60 4.09 0.92 0.51
C VAL A 60 3.52 2.21 -0.06
N CYS A 61 2.84 2.10 -1.18
CA CYS A 61 2.14 3.21 -1.83
C CYS A 61 0.65 3.08 -1.58
N PHE A 62 0.01 4.18 -1.20
CA PHE A 62 -1.43 4.24 -0.94
C PHE A 62 -2.11 5.26 -1.84
N ASP A 63 -3.39 5.02 -2.14
CA ASP A 63 -4.25 6.05 -2.72
C ASP A 63 -4.48 7.16 -1.68
N ALA A 64 -4.33 8.41 -2.08
CA ALA A 64 -4.52 9.52 -1.16
C ALA A 64 -6.00 9.82 -0.90
N ALA A 65 -6.87 9.56 -1.87
CA ALA A 65 -8.30 9.81 -1.78
C ALA A 65 -9.07 8.95 -2.76
N MET A 66 -10.40 9.02 -2.69
CA MET A 66 -11.31 8.33 -3.63
C MET A 66 -11.25 8.92 -5.05
N THR A 67 -10.70 10.11 -5.21
CA THR A 67 -10.57 10.81 -6.50
C THR A 67 -9.11 11.07 -6.82
N SER A 68 -8.77 11.02 -8.11
CA SER A 68 -7.45 11.30 -8.62
C SER A 68 -7.52 12.33 -9.76
N PHE A 69 -6.38 12.73 -10.31
CA PHE A 69 -6.33 13.59 -11.49
C PHE A 69 -7.12 13.02 -12.68
N ARG A 70 -7.33 11.69 -12.71
CA ARG A 70 -8.14 11.03 -13.73
C ARG A 70 -9.59 11.47 -13.70
N ASN A 71 -10.12 11.83 -12.51
CA ASN A 71 -11.47 12.37 -12.37
C ASN A 71 -11.59 13.81 -12.90
N GLU A 72 -10.48 14.56 -12.91
CA GLU A 72 -10.45 15.89 -13.58
C GLU A 72 -10.52 15.77 -15.08
N VAL A 73 -9.86 14.75 -15.65
CA VAL A 73 -9.86 14.47 -17.10
C VAL A 73 -11.13 13.74 -17.54
N LEU A 74 -11.58 12.78 -16.73
CA LEU A 74 -12.77 11.96 -16.98
C LEU A 74 -13.57 11.84 -15.68
N PRO A 75 -14.59 12.68 -15.48
CA PRO A 75 -15.40 12.69 -14.23
C PRO A 75 -16.02 11.35 -13.88
N GLU A 76 -16.34 10.52 -14.89
CA GLU A 76 -16.93 9.18 -14.69
C GLU A 76 -15.90 8.11 -14.34
N TYR A 77 -14.62 8.43 -14.26
CA TYR A 77 -13.58 7.45 -13.95
C TYR A 77 -13.87 6.78 -12.61
N LYS A 78 -14.03 5.46 -12.62
CA LYS A 78 -14.40 4.64 -11.46
C LYS A 78 -15.75 5.01 -10.80
N ALA A 79 -16.62 5.80 -11.45
CA ALA A 79 -17.91 6.19 -10.91
C ALA A 79 -18.83 4.98 -10.59
N ASN A 80 -18.64 3.86 -11.29
CA ASN A 80 -19.41 2.62 -11.10
C ASN A 80 -18.91 1.76 -9.91
N ARG A 81 -17.82 2.13 -9.27
CA ARG A 81 -17.37 1.46 -8.06
C ARG A 81 -18.25 1.91 -6.90
N GLY A 82 -18.75 0.95 -6.14
CA GLY A 82 -19.51 1.23 -4.92
C GLY A 82 -18.68 2.07 -3.93
N GLU A 83 -19.38 2.72 -3.00
CA GLU A 83 -18.74 3.45 -1.92
C GLU A 83 -17.86 2.51 -1.08
N THR A 84 -16.76 3.04 -0.54
CA THR A 84 -15.95 2.31 0.42
C THR A 84 -16.79 2.04 1.68
N PRO A 85 -16.87 0.78 2.15
CA PRO A 85 -17.57 0.50 3.41
C PRO A 85 -17.04 1.37 4.55
N ASP A 86 -17.94 1.87 5.39
CA ASP A 86 -17.57 2.76 6.51
C ASP A 86 -16.60 2.09 7.47
N ASP A 87 -16.79 0.81 7.74
CA ASP A 87 -15.92 0.02 8.61
C ASP A 87 -14.54 -0.28 8.01
N LEU A 88 -14.39 -0.15 6.70
CA LEU A 88 -13.09 -0.20 6.03
C LEU A 88 -12.40 1.16 6.04
N GLY A 89 -13.14 2.23 5.78
CA GLY A 89 -12.58 3.58 5.69
C GLY A 89 -11.75 3.99 6.90
N VAL A 90 -12.23 3.66 8.10
CA VAL A 90 -11.53 3.97 9.36
C VAL A 90 -10.25 3.16 9.58
N GLN A 91 -10.03 2.10 8.80
CA GLN A 91 -8.84 1.25 8.93
C GLN A 91 -7.67 1.68 8.05
N PHE A 92 -7.87 2.59 7.10
CA PHE A 92 -6.77 3.03 6.22
C PHE A 92 -5.62 3.70 7.00
N ASP A 93 -5.95 4.54 7.96
CA ASP A 93 -4.93 5.20 8.80
C ASP A 93 -4.17 4.18 9.65
N LEU A 94 -4.86 3.19 10.21
CA LEU A 94 -4.22 2.08 10.92
C LEU A 94 -3.24 1.31 10.03
N CYS A 95 -3.60 1.05 8.79
CA CYS A 95 -2.73 0.36 7.84
C CYS A 95 -1.47 1.18 7.52
N ARG A 96 -1.59 2.50 7.37
CA ARG A 96 -0.42 3.39 7.21
C ARG A 96 0.50 3.34 8.43
N GLU A 97 -0.05 3.45 9.62
CA GLU A 97 0.70 3.36 10.88
C GLU A 97 1.41 2.01 11.02
N ILE A 98 0.75 0.91 10.66
CA ILE A 98 1.33 -0.44 10.68
C ILE A 98 2.53 -0.50 9.72
N ALA A 99 2.40 -0.02 8.50
CA ALA A 99 3.49 -0.01 7.53
C ALA A 99 4.70 0.78 8.04
N LEU A 100 4.47 1.97 8.61
CA LEU A 100 5.51 2.78 9.23
C LEU A 100 6.18 2.08 10.42
N ALA A 101 5.38 1.48 11.31
CA ALA A 101 5.88 0.77 12.49
C ALA A 101 6.75 -0.45 12.12
N LEU A 102 6.47 -1.09 10.99
CA LEU A 102 7.27 -2.20 10.45
C LEU A 102 8.54 -1.75 9.71
N GLY A 103 8.76 -0.43 9.59
CA GLY A 103 9.94 0.13 8.95
C GLY A 103 9.81 0.38 7.44
N PHE A 104 8.62 0.23 6.87
CA PHE A 104 8.39 0.59 5.47
C PHE A 104 8.39 2.11 5.27
N ARG A 105 8.87 2.56 4.13
CA ARG A 105 8.53 3.88 3.65
C ARG A 105 7.08 3.89 3.18
N VAL A 106 6.38 4.96 3.47
CA VAL A 106 4.97 5.12 3.07
C VAL A 106 4.87 6.31 2.14
N TYR A 107 4.27 6.10 0.98
CA TYR A 107 4.01 7.13 -0.01
C TYR A 107 2.51 7.27 -0.26
N GLU A 108 2.05 8.48 -0.18
CA GLU A 108 0.70 8.92 -0.45
C GLU A 108 0.75 10.36 -0.94
N GLU A 109 0.12 10.67 -2.06
CA GLU A 109 0.17 12.01 -2.65
C GLU A 109 -1.22 12.44 -3.09
N PRO A 110 -1.72 13.60 -2.64
CA PRO A 110 -3.02 14.11 -3.05
C PRO A 110 -3.18 14.15 -4.57
N GLY A 111 -4.32 13.65 -5.05
CA GLY A 111 -4.65 13.62 -6.47
C GLY A 111 -4.07 12.44 -7.25
N PHE A 112 -3.27 11.58 -6.62
CA PHE A 112 -2.66 10.42 -7.26
C PHE A 112 -3.11 9.11 -6.62
N GLU A 113 -3.09 8.06 -7.41
CA GLU A 113 -3.33 6.69 -6.96
C GLU A 113 -2.01 5.97 -6.63
N ALA A 114 -2.11 4.86 -5.91
CA ALA A 114 -0.95 4.01 -5.60
C ALA A 114 -0.18 3.60 -6.86
N ASP A 115 -0.88 3.27 -7.95
CA ASP A 115 -0.27 2.89 -9.23
C ASP A 115 0.62 4.00 -9.81
N ASP A 116 0.21 5.26 -9.67
CA ASP A 116 1.01 6.40 -10.12
C ASP A 116 2.30 6.53 -9.31
N LEU A 117 2.20 6.31 -8.00
CA LEU A 117 3.35 6.36 -7.10
C LEU A 117 4.29 5.18 -7.35
N LEU A 118 3.76 4.00 -7.60
CA LEU A 118 4.55 2.82 -7.98
C LEU A 118 5.31 3.07 -9.28
N ALA A 119 4.64 3.62 -10.29
CA ALA A 119 5.27 3.94 -11.57
C ALA A 119 6.34 5.01 -11.43
N SER A 120 6.08 6.07 -10.68
CA SER A 120 7.02 7.16 -10.44
C SER A 120 8.25 6.71 -9.66
N ALA A 121 8.06 5.92 -8.60
CA ALA A 121 9.14 5.35 -7.81
C ALA A 121 9.99 4.40 -8.67
N THR A 122 9.35 3.57 -9.47
CA THR A 122 10.03 2.64 -10.39
C THR A 122 10.93 3.41 -11.37
N ALA A 123 10.39 4.45 -12.01
CA ALA A 123 11.16 5.27 -12.95
C ALA A 123 12.38 5.94 -12.28
N ALA A 124 12.21 6.47 -11.07
CA ALA A 124 13.28 7.12 -10.32
C ALA A 124 14.37 6.14 -9.89
N LEU A 125 13.98 4.95 -9.42
CA LEU A 125 14.89 3.91 -8.94
C LEU A 125 15.68 3.26 -10.09
N LEU A 126 15.05 3.06 -11.25
CA LEU A 126 15.75 2.54 -12.44
C LEU A 126 16.87 3.48 -12.90
N ARG A 127 16.65 4.80 -12.82
CA ARG A 127 17.72 5.78 -13.10
C ARG A 127 18.91 5.63 -12.16
N ARG A 128 18.69 5.12 -10.95
CA ARG A 128 19.72 4.84 -9.94
C ARG A 128 20.26 3.41 -10.02
N ARG A 129 19.90 2.67 -11.07
CA ARG A 129 20.31 1.28 -11.30
C ARG A 129 19.89 0.32 -10.18
N ALA A 130 18.81 0.63 -9.46
CA ALA A 130 18.21 -0.30 -8.51
C ALA A 130 17.43 -1.39 -9.24
N ARG A 131 17.36 -2.57 -8.63
CA ARG A 131 16.42 -3.62 -9.03
C ARG A 131 15.11 -3.37 -8.29
N ILE A 132 13.99 -3.68 -8.92
CA ILE A 132 12.67 -3.38 -8.36
C ILE A 132 11.81 -4.63 -8.40
N ARG A 133 11.11 -4.87 -7.30
CA ARG A 133 10.03 -5.85 -7.21
C ARG A 133 8.75 -5.13 -6.84
N ILE A 134 7.76 -5.16 -7.73
CA ILE A 134 6.42 -4.67 -7.45
C ILE A 134 5.61 -5.82 -6.85
N VAL A 135 4.99 -5.56 -5.72
CA VAL A 135 4.19 -6.52 -4.96
C VAL A 135 2.74 -6.02 -4.95
N THR A 136 1.91 -6.70 -5.75
CA THR A 136 0.52 -6.30 -5.98
C THR A 136 -0.39 -7.52 -6.09
#